data_6c3b2946d51241d650dd95304edaa52b
#
_entry.id   6c3b2946d51241d650dd95304edaa52b
#
_cell.length_a   1.000
_cell.length_b   1.000
_cell.length_c   1.000
_cell.angle_alpha   90.00
_cell.angle_beta   90.00
_cell.angle_gamma   90.00
#
_symmetry.space_group_name_H-M   'P 1'
#
loop_
_entity.id
_entity.type
_entity.pdbx_description
1 polymer ?
#
loop_
_entity_poly.entity_id
_entity_poly.type
_entity_poly.pdbx_seq_one_letter_code
_entity_poly.pdbx_strand_id
1 'polypeptide(L)'
;MESFVQGWSLTILLCAFIVLVFAAGWLHVHRELAWVKTLTDQLGIELLDSAARTSVRAAKQPASLEQQAIRDEAHAILEAKDPAWAQKQVRSWQMRVERLEPALAFWVDLLRQLGLLGTVLGIGLSLAYTGSDLTKLLGPLALKVWTTVAGLACSIALSASFAMRLTAWVDACEKNLEAWDAKRRAGA
;
A
#
# COMPACT_ATOMS: atom_id res chain seq x y z
N MET A 1 -36.36 20.77 -10.62
CA MET A 1 -35.45 19.96 -11.44
C MET A 1 -33.99 20.31 -11.15
N GLU A 2 -33.58 21.55 -10.99
CA GLU A 2 -32.21 21.96 -10.74
C GLU A 2 -31.59 21.40 -9.46
N SER A 3 -32.34 21.37 -8.34
CA SER A 3 -31.86 20.81 -7.08
C SER A 3 -31.58 19.29 -7.11
N PHE A 4 -32.32 18.57 -7.96
CA PHE A 4 -32.14 17.14 -8.17
C PHE A 4 -30.84 16.88 -8.96
N VAL A 5 -30.61 17.65 -10.01
CA VAL A 5 -29.40 17.56 -10.84
C VAL A 5 -28.14 17.92 -10.02
N GLN A 6 -28.22 18.92 -9.15
CA GLN A 6 -27.12 19.30 -8.25
C GLN A 6 -26.78 18.19 -7.24
N GLY A 7 -27.79 17.50 -6.68
CA GLY A 7 -27.55 16.38 -5.77
C GLY A 7 -26.82 15.19 -6.43
N TRP A 8 -27.14 14.91 -7.70
CA TRP A 8 -26.48 13.87 -8.49
C TRP A 8 -25.03 14.21 -8.79
N SER A 9 -24.75 15.44 -9.19
CA SER A 9 -23.40 15.89 -9.53
C SER A 9 -22.44 15.81 -8.34
N LEU A 10 -22.89 16.19 -7.14
CA LEU A 10 -22.10 16.09 -5.91
C LEU A 10 -21.79 14.62 -5.54
N THR A 11 -22.78 13.73 -5.64
CA THR A 11 -22.58 12.30 -5.32
C THR A 11 -21.62 11.64 -6.30
N ILE A 12 -21.75 11.93 -7.60
CA ILE A 12 -20.82 11.43 -8.63
C ILE A 12 -19.40 11.93 -8.37
N LEU A 13 -19.24 13.22 -8.05
CA LEU A 13 -17.95 13.83 -7.75
C LEU A 13 -17.31 13.17 -6.52
N LEU A 14 -18.10 12.90 -5.48
CA LEU A 14 -17.61 12.26 -4.26
C LEU A 14 -17.21 10.80 -4.51
N CYS A 15 -18.02 10.04 -5.28
CA CYS A 15 -17.67 8.69 -5.68
C CYS A 15 -16.39 8.68 -6.55
N ALA A 16 -16.26 9.62 -7.49
CA ALA A 16 -15.05 9.75 -8.30
C ALA A 16 -13.83 10.06 -7.45
N PHE A 17 -13.98 10.92 -6.43
CA PHE A 17 -12.92 11.21 -5.47
C PHE A 17 -12.52 9.95 -4.67
N ILE A 18 -13.48 9.16 -4.18
CA ILE A 18 -13.20 7.89 -3.48
C ILE A 18 -12.43 6.92 -4.39
N VAL A 19 -12.83 6.79 -5.66
CA VAL A 19 -12.13 5.95 -6.64
C VAL A 19 -10.71 6.46 -6.90
N LEU A 20 -10.50 7.77 -6.95
CA LEU A 20 -9.18 8.36 -7.13
C LEU A 20 -8.27 8.06 -5.92
N VAL A 21 -8.79 8.22 -4.70
CA VAL A 21 -8.07 7.87 -3.46
C VAL A 21 -7.77 6.37 -3.41
N PHE A 22 -8.71 5.53 -3.83
CA PHE A 22 -8.49 4.08 -3.97
C PHE A 22 -7.35 3.77 -4.95
N ALA A 23 -7.36 4.40 -6.13
CA ALA A 23 -6.31 4.21 -7.13
C ALA A 23 -4.93 4.65 -6.61
N ALA A 24 -4.87 5.78 -5.88
CA ALA A 24 -3.65 6.25 -5.26
C ALA A 24 -3.13 5.26 -4.20
N GLY A 25 -4.01 4.78 -3.31
CA GLY A 25 -3.69 3.76 -2.30
C GLY A 25 -3.24 2.45 -2.93
N TRP A 26 -3.95 1.99 -3.97
CA TRP A 26 -3.58 0.79 -4.73
C TRP A 26 -2.19 0.89 -5.34
N LEU A 27 -1.90 1.98 -6.04
CA LEU A 27 -0.59 2.21 -6.67
C LEU A 27 0.52 2.30 -5.63
N HIS A 28 0.27 2.98 -4.50
CA HIS A 28 1.23 3.10 -3.42
C HIS A 28 1.57 1.74 -2.81
N VAL A 29 0.56 0.97 -2.39
CA VAL A 29 0.74 -0.36 -1.79
C VAL A 29 1.36 -1.34 -2.79
N HIS A 30 0.93 -1.32 -4.05
CA HIS A 30 1.50 -2.17 -5.10
C HIS A 30 2.98 -1.90 -5.32
N ARG A 31 3.37 -0.63 -5.35
CA ARG A 31 4.78 -0.22 -5.54
C ARG A 31 5.65 -0.63 -4.35
N GLU A 32 5.18 -0.40 -3.13
CA GLU A 32 5.92 -0.79 -1.93
C GLU A 32 6.03 -2.33 -1.81
N LEU A 33 4.98 -3.06 -2.13
CA LEU A 33 5.00 -4.53 -2.15
C LEU A 33 5.98 -5.07 -3.21
N ALA A 34 6.04 -4.45 -4.39
CA ALA A 34 7.01 -4.80 -5.43
C ALA A 34 8.45 -4.60 -4.94
N TRP A 35 8.70 -3.51 -4.20
CA TRP A 35 10.00 -3.25 -3.59
C TRP A 35 10.38 -4.32 -2.55
N VAL A 36 9.47 -4.67 -1.61
CA VAL A 36 9.72 -5.73 -0.61
C VAL A 36 9.99 -7.07 -1.28
N LYS A 37 9.19 -7.42 -2.29
CA LYS A 37 9.41 -8.65 -3.06
C LYS A 37 10.81 -8.68 -3.68
N THR A 38 11.23 -7.58 -4.30
CA THR A 38 12.56 -7.46 -4.90
C THR A 38 13.66 -7.58 -3.86
N LEU A 39 13.51 -6.93 -2.71
CA LEU A 39 14.46 -7.03 -1.59
C LEU A 39 14.55 -8.47 -1.08
N THR A 40 13.41 -9.13 -0.84
CA THR A 40 13.34 -10.52 -0.38
C THR A 40 14.04 -11.47 -1.34
N ASP A 41 13.77 -11.32 -2.64
CA ASP A 41 14.40 -12.12 -3.70
C ASP A 41 15.92 -11.90 -3.75
N GLN A 42 16.42 -10.67 -3.62
CA GLN A 42 17.85 -10.38 -3.63
C GLN A 42 18.56 -10.92 -2.39
N LEU A 43 17.99 -10.69 -1.20
CA LEU A 43 18.53 -11.25 0.04
C LEU A 43 18.56 -12.77 0.02
N GLY A 44 17.51 -13.42 -0.53
CA GLY A 44 17.47 -14.87 -0.71
C GLY A 44 18.59 -15.39 -1.61
N ILE A 45 18.92 -14.67 -2.70
CA ILE A 45 20.04 -15.03 -3.59
C ILE A 45 21.39 -14.91 -2.86
N GLU A 46 21.57 -13.86 -2.04
CA GLU A 46 22.80 -13.67 -1.28
C GLU A 46 23.02 -14.72 -0.17
N LEU A 47 21.93 -15.34 0.30
CA LEU A 47 22.00 -16.43 1.28
C LEU A 47 22.42 -17.77 0.65
N LEU A 48 22.30 -17.93 -0.67
CA LEU A 48 22.72 -19.16 -1.38
C LEU A 48 24.24 -19.35 -1.33
N ASP A 49 24.67 -20.59 -1.51
CA ASP A 49 26.08 -20.93 -1.69
C ASP A 49 26.66 -20.30 -2.97
N SER A 50 27.96 -20.08 -3.00
CA SER A 50 28.65 -19.36 -4.09
C SER A 50 28.37 -19.93 -5.49
N ALA A 51 28.33 -21.25 -5.62
CA ALA A 51 28.04 -21.94 -6.90
C ALA A 51 26.58 -21.74 -7.34
N ALA A 52 25.62 -21.94 -6.43
CA ALA A 52 24.20 -21.73 -6.70
C ALA A 52 23.88 -20.25 -6.97
N ARG A 53 24.56 -19.33 -6.27
CA ARG A 53 24.43 -17.89 -6.48
C ARG A 53 24.81 -17.46 -7.89
N THR A 54 25.91 -17.98 -8.42
CA THR A 54 26.40 -17.66 -9.76
C THR A 54 25.41 -18.12 -10.83
N SER A 55 24.87 -19.34 -10.70
CA SER A 55 23.88 -19.87 -11.66
C SER A 55 22.57 -19.10 -11.64
N VAL A 56 22.05 -18.74 -10.47
CA VAL A 56 20.81 -17.97 -10.32
C VAL A 56 20.98 -16.54 -10.81
N ARG A 57 22.14 -15.90 -10.55
CA ARG A 57 22.44 -14.56 -11.07
C ARG A 57 22.52 -14.51 -12.60
N ALA A 58 23.10 -15.54 -13.22
CA ALA A 58 23.16 -15.65 -14.67
C ALA A 58 21.76 -15.83 -15.30
N ALA A 59 20.86 -16.55 -14.64
CA ALA A 59 19.50 -16.79 -15.10
C ALA A 59 18.54 -15.59 -14.84
N LYS A 60 18.76 -14.84 -13.78
CA LYS A 60 17.95 -13.66 -13.40
C LYS A 60 18.71 -12.36 -13.69
N GLN A 61 18.71 -11.94 -14.96
CA GLN A 61 19.14 -10.56 -15.26
C GLN A 61 18.18 -9.57 -14.59
N PRO A 62 18.70 -8.47 -14.01
CA PRO A 62 17.84 -7.46 -13.39
C PRO A 62 16.92 -6.83 -14.43
N ALA A 63 15.62 -7.07 -14.31
CA ALA A 63 14.61 -6.65 -15.27
C ALA A 63 14.24 -5.14 -15.11
N SER A 64 14.67 -4.48 -14.01
CA SER A 64 14.36 -3.08 -13.75
C SER A 64 15.52 -2.33 -13.08
N LEU A 65 15.57 -1.01 -13.30
CA LEU A 65 16.52 -0.09 -12.63
C LEU A 65 16.41 -0.15 -11.11
N GLU A 66 15.22 -0.39 -10.59
CA GLU A 66 14.97 -0.51 -9.14
C GLU A 66 15.63 -1.78 -8.56
N GLN A 67 15.61 -2.89 -9.29
CA GLN A 67 16.30 -4.12 -8.90
C GLN A 67 17.82 -3.94 -8.90
N GLN A 68 18.34 -3.18 -9.85
CA GLN A 68 19.77 -2.83 -9.88
C GLN A 68 20.15 -1.98 -8.67
N ALA A 69 19.37 -0.93 -8.36
CA ALA A 69 19.63 -0.05 -7.23
C ALA A 69 19.63 -0.81 -5.89
N ILE A 70 18.68 -1.72 -5.65
CA ILE A 70 18.64 -2.54 -4.43
C ILE A 70 19.87 -3.46 -4.36
N ARG A 71 20.27 -4.05 -5.48
CA ARG A 71 21.48 -4.89 -5.55
C ARG A 71 22.73 -4.12 -5.24
N ASP A 72 22.89 -2.94 -5.85
CA ASP A 72 24.08 -2.10 -5.66
C ASP A 72 24.17 -1.60 -4.21
N GLU A 73 23.02 -1.28 -3.62
CA GLU A 73 22.92 -0.91 -2.21
C GLU A 73 23.29 -2.08 -1.29
N ALA A 74 22.80 -3.29 -1.56
CA ALA A 74 23.17 -4.49 -0.80
C ALA A 74 24.68 -4.79 -0.91
N HIS A 75 25.27 -4.64 -2.09
CA HIS A 75 26.71 -4.78 -2.28
C HIS A 75 27.49 -3.70 -1.52
N ALA A 76 27.07 -2.44 -1.57
CA ALA A 76 27.70 -1.36 -0.84
C ALA A 76 27.69 -1.61 0.68
N ILE A 77 26.61 -2.22 1.21
CA ILE A 77 26.53 -2.58 2.64
C ILE A 77 27.52 -3.71 2.97
N LEU A 78 27.68 -4.71 2.08
CA LEU A 78 28.63 -5.82 2.29
C LEU A 78 30.09 -5.36 2.24
N GLU A 79 30.41 -4.41 1.37
CA GLU A 79 31.76 -3.85 1.19
C GLU A 79 32.08 -2.70 2.16
N ALA A 80 31.09 -2.27 2.94
CA ALA A 80 31.25 -1.13 3.85
C ALA A 80 32.30 -1.42 4.92
N LYS A 81 33.33 -0.57 4.97
CA LYS A 81 34.37 -0.61 6.01
C LYS A 81 33.84 -0.12 7.37
N ASP A 82 32.76 0.68 7.36
CA ASP A 82 32.15 1.20 8.58
C ASP A 82 30.94 0.34 8.98
N PRO A 83 31.08 -0.45 10.08
CA PRO A 83 30.00 -1.30 10.56
C PRO A 83 28.78 -0.49 11.05
N ALA A 84 29.00 0.74 11.56
CA ALA A 84 27.91 1.57 12.05
C ALA A 84 27.03 2.08 10.91
N TRP A 85 27.62 2.48 9.79
CA TRP A 85 26.90 2.85 8.58
C TRP A 85 26.08 1.67 8.02
N ALA A 86 26.71 0.50 7.89
CA ALA A 86 26.03 -0.70 7.41
C ALA A 86 24.83 -1.09 8.29
N GLN A 87 24.98 -1.03 9.61
CA GLN A 87 23.90 -1.32 10.55
C GLN A 87 22.74 -0.30 10.43
N LYS A 88 23.06 0.99 10.24
CA LYS A 88 22.05 2.04 10.02
C LYS A 88 21.26 1.77 8.76
N GLN A 89 21.90 1.30 7.69
CA GLN A 89 21.25 1.00 6.42
C GLN A 89 20.31 -0.20 6.53
N VAL A 90 20.77 -1.30 7.15
CA VAL A 90 19.94 -2.47 7.44
C VAL A 90 18.71 -2.08 8.26
N ARG A 91 18.90 -1.26 9.30
CA ARG A 91 17.80 -0.77 10.12
C ARG A 91 16.82 0.11 9.34
N SER A 92 17.29 0.87 8.35
CA SER A 92 16.39 1.65 7.48
C SER A 92 15.48 0.75 6.63
N TRP A 93 15.98 -0.37 6.14
CA TRP A 93 15.21 -1.38 5.43
C TRP A 93 14.17 -2.04 6.34
N GLN A 94 14.57 -2.45 7.56
CA GLN A 94 13.64 -3.00 8.56
C GLN A 94 12.48 -2.04 8.84
N MET A 95 12.79 -0.77 9.15
CA MET A 95 11.76 0.24 9.41
C MET A 95 10.84 0.49 8.21
N ARG A 96 11.33 0.34 6.98
CA ARG A 96 10.51 0.49 5.77
C ARG A 96 9.55 -0.70 5.61
N VAL A 97 10.03 -1.92 5.85
CA VAL A 97 9.21 -3.14 5.81
C VAL A 97 8.13 -3.10 6.90
N GLU A 98 8.48 -2.77 8.14
CA GLU A 98 7.56 -2.66 9.28
C GLU A 98 6.44 -1.61 9.05
N ARG A 99 6.67 -0.58 8.24
CA ARG A 99 5.66 0.46 7.95
C ARG A 99 4.60 0.03 6.93
N LEU A 100 4.77 -1.08 6.25
CA LEU A 100 3.86 -1.48 5.18
C LEU A 100 2.49 -1.92 5.68
N GLU A 101 2.43 -2.70 6.76
CA GLU A 101 1.15 -3.11 7.36
C GLU A 101 0.35 -1.92 7.88
N PRO A 102 0.93 -1.00 8.67
CA PRO A 102 0.25 0.22 9.07
C PRO A 102 -0.18 1.09 7.89
N ALA A 103 0.62 1.16 6.81
CA ALA A 103 0.27 1.93 5.62
C ALA A 103 -0.96 1.33 4.90
N LEU A 104 -1.03 0.01 4.76
CA LEU A 104 -2.22 -0.65 4.21
C LEU A 104 -3.46 -0.39 5.08
N ALA A 105 -3.33 -0.56 6.40
CA ALA A 105 -4.41 -0.29 7.33
C ALA A 105 -4.92 1.15 7.24
N PHE A 106 -4.01 2.12 7.15
CA PHE A 106 -4.34 3.54 6.95
C PHE A 106 -5.17 3.76 5.68
N TRP A 107 -4.77 3.20 4.53
CA TRP A 107 -5.53 3.36 3.28
C TRP A 107 -6.92 2.72 3.34
N VAL A 108 -7.03 1.54 3.96
CA VAL A 108 -8.30 0.84 4.16
C VAL A 108 -9.25 1.67 5.04
N ASP A 109 -8.75 2.19 6.15
CA ASP A 109 -9.55 3.00 7.07
C ASP A 109 -9.91 4.37 6.46
N LEU A 110 -9.00 5.00 5.75
CA LEU A 110 -9.26 6.24 5.03
C LEU A 110 -10.42 6.10 4.04
N LEU A 111 -10.43 5.02 3.23
CA LEU A 111 -11.51 4.76 2.27
C LEU A 111 -12.86 4.53 2.97
N ARG A 112 -12.86 3.80 4.09
CA ARG A 112 -14.06 3.58 4.90
C ARG A 112 -14.60 4.88 5.47
N GLN A 113 -13.73 5.70 6.05
CA GLN A 113 -14.08 7.00 6.64
C GLN A 113 -14.58 7.99 5.58
N LEU A 114 -13.97 8.03 4.40
CA LEU A 114 -14.43 8.86 3.28
C LEU A 114 -15.83 8.46 2.80
N GLY A 115 -16.14 7.16 2.76
CA GLY A 115 -17.48 6.68 2.44
C GLY A 115 -18.52 7.16 3.46
N LEU A 116 -18.22 7.02 4.76
CA LEU A 116 -19.10 7.48 5.83
C LEU A 116 -19.25 9.01 5.85
N LEU A 117 -18.15 9.73 5.72
CA LEU A 117 -18.15 11.20 5.66
C LEU A 117 -19.00 11.70 4.50
N GLY A 118 -18.88 11.08 3.33
CA GLY A 118 -19.69 11.40 2.15
C GLY A 118 -21.18 11.25 2.40
N THR A 119 -21.57 10.22 3.13
CA THR A 119 -22.98 10.01 3.50
C THR A 119 -23.47 11.09 4.46
N VAL A 120 -22.72 11.37 5.52
CA VAL A 120 -23.08 12.38 6.54
C VAL A 120 -23.20 13.78 5.93
N LEU A 121 -22.18 14.17 5.16
CA LEU A 121 -22.20 15.46 4.44
C LEU A 121 -23.35 15.53 3.46
N GLY A 122 -23.59 14.45 2.75
CA GLY A 122 -24.67 14.35 1.83
C GLY A 122 -26.05 14.50 2.48
N ILE A 123 -26.29 13.88 3.63
CA ILE A 123 -27.53 14.01 4.39
C ILE A 123 -27.66 15.46 4.89
N GLY A 124 -26.60 16.01 5.51
CA GLY A 124 -26.61 17.38 6.02
C GLY A 124 -26.95 18.44 4.97
N LEU A 125 -26.32 18.33 3.79
CA LEU A 125 -26.62 19.23 2.67
C LEU A 125 -28.06 19.06 2.16
N SER A 126 -28.57 17.81 2.09
CA SER A 126 -29.97 17.61 1.68
C SER A 126 -30.97 18.25 2.62
N LEU A 127 -30.77 18.12 3.93
CA LEU A 127 -31.63 18.73 4.94
C LEU A 127 -31.57 20.27 4.85
N ALA A 128 -30.38 20.83 4.61
CA ALA A 128 -30.21 22.28 4.47
C ALA A 128 -30.94 22.85 3.25
N TYR A 129 -30.98 22.12 2.13
CA TYR A 129 -31.60 22.60 0.88
C TYR A 129 -33.08 22.30 0.75
N THR A 130 -33.60 21.21 1.37
CA THR A 130 -34.98 20.74 1.14
C THR A 130 -35.95 21.15 2.24
N GLY A 131 -35.46 21.71 3.35
CA GLY A 131 -36.28 22.08 4.50
C GLY A 131 -37.00 20.85 5.10
N SER A 132 -38.26 21.04 5.57
CA SER A 132 -39.02 20.02 6.31
C SER A 132 -39.79 19.01 5.43
N ASP A 133 -39.64 19.04 4.11
CA ASP A 133 -40.40 18.20 3.18
C ASP A 133 -39.77 16.81 3.03
N LEU A 134 -40.16 15.87 3.91
CA LEU A 134 -39.61 14.50 4.00
C LEU A 134 -39.76 13.69 2.71
N THR A 135 -40.83 13.92 1.93
CA THR A 135 -41.08 13.18 0.68
C THR A 135 -40.05 13.51 -0.42
N LYS A 136 -39.54 14.76 -0.41
CA LYS A 136 -38.48 15.21 -1.33
C LYS A 136 -37.08 14.78 -0.90
N LEU A 137 -36.93 14.33 0.34
CA LEU A 137 -35.64 13.86 0.89
C LEU A 137 -35.29 12.42 0.54
N LEU A 138 -36.28 11.54 0.33
CA LEU A 138 -36.07 10.11 0.12
C LEU A 138 -35.19 9.79 -1.09
N GLY A 139 -35.40 10.48 -2.22
CA GLY A 139 -34.60 10.27 -3.42
C GLY A 139 -33.11 10.65 -3.26
N PRO A 140 -32.79 11.87 -2.84
CA PRO A 140 -31.42 12.26 -2.54
C PRO A 140 -30.75 11.42 -1.44
N LEU A 141 -31.52 10.97 -0.42
CA LEU A 141 -31.00 10.13 0.66
C LEU A 141 -30.53 8.77 0.15
N ALA A 142 -31.33 8.12 -0.69
CA ALA A 142 -30.98 6.82 -1.29
C ALA A 142 -29.67 6.92 -2.10
N LEU A 143 -29.45 8.03 -2.80
CA LEU A 143 -28.24 8.23 -3.59
C LEU A 143 -26.98 8.34 -2.73
N LYS A 144 -27.10 8.85 -1.53
CA LYS A 144 -25.97 9.09 -0.63
C LYS A 144 -25.44 7.84 0.05
N VAL A 145 -26.27 6.82 0.17
CA VAL A 145 -25.83 5.47 0.60
C VAL A 145 -24.78 4.90 -0.36
N TRP A 146 -24.83 5.26 -1.64
CA TRP A 146 -23.86 4.79 -2.63
C TRP A 146 -22.42 5.23 -2.34
N THR A 147 -22.21 6.38 -1.69
CA THR A 147 -20.85 6.81 -1.30
C THR A 147 -20.28 5.90 -0.22
N THR A 148 -21.10 5.47 0.76
CA THR A 148 -20.68 4.50 1.76
C THR A 148 -20.41 3.13 1.13
N VAL A 149 -21.29 2.67 0.23
CA VAL A 149 -21.10 1.42 -0.49
C VAL A 149 -19.81 1.46 -1.31
N ALA A 150 -19.54 2.55 -2.02
CA ALA A 150 -18.31 2.74 -2.78
C ALA A 150 -17.07 2.72 -1.88
N GLY A 151 -17.07 3.46 -0.77
CA GLY A 151 -15.96 3.48 0.20
C GLY A 151 -15.68 2.11 0.82
N LEU A 152 -16.74 1.40 1.23
CA LEU A 152 -16.63 0.04 1.77
C LEU A 152 -16.14 -0.96 0.70
N ALA A 153 -16.70 -0.93 -0.50
CA ALA A 153 -16.28 -1.82 -1.58
C ALA A 153 -14.80 -1.61 -1.92
N CYS A 154 -14.35 -0.36 -2.05
CA CYS A 154 -12.95 -0.03 -2.29
C CYS A 154 -12.04 -0.50 -1.13
N SER A 155 -12.45 -0.30 0.12
CA SER A 155 -11.67 -0.73 1.29
C SER A 155 -11.54 -2.25 1.37
N ILE A 156 -12.63 -2.99 1.09
CA ILE A 156 -12.62 -4.46 1.04
C ILE A 156 -11.75 -4.95 -0.12
N ALA A 157 -11.88 -4.36 -1.31
CA ALA A 157 -11.08 -4.73 -2.46
C ALA A 157 -9.58 -4.53 -2.21
N LEU A 158 -9.18 -3.42 -1.57
CA LEU A 158 -7.80 -3.15 -1.21
C LEU A 158 -7.30 -4.17 -0.19
N SER A 159 -8.03 -4.38 0.90
CA SER A 159 -7.67 -5.34 1.94
C SER A 159 -7.57 -6.76 1.41
N ALA A 160 -8.59 -7.25 0.69
CA ALA A 160 -8.61 -8.61 0.14
C ALA A 160 -7.49 -8.87 -0.88
N SER A 161 -7.10 -7.84 -1.64
CA SER A 161 -6.05 -7.98 -2.65
C SER A 161 -4.64 -8.02 -2.07
N PHE A 162 -4.40 -7.32 -0.97
CA PHE A 162 -3.04 -7.10 -0.47
C PHE A 162 -2.75 -7.71 0.91
N ALA A 163 -3.72 -7.81 1.83
CA ALA A 163 -3.45 -8.20 3.21
C ALA A 163 -2.68 -9.53 3.32
N MET A 164 -3.21 -10.61 2.76
CA MET A 164 -2.57 -11.93 2.85
C MET A 164 -1.19 -11.97 2.16
N ARG A 165 -1.05 -11.28 1.02
CA ARG A 165 0.22 -11.23 0.28
C ARG A 165 1.25 -10.39 1.00
N LEU A 166 0.83 -9.29 1.60
CA LEU A 166 1.68 -8.38 2.33
C LEU A 166 2.32 -9.08 3.52
N THR A 167 1.51 -9.69 4.39
CA THR A 167 2.00 -10.41 5.57
C THR A 167 3.00 -11.51 5.18
N ALA A 168 2.67 -12.31 4.16
CA ALA A 168 3.57 -13.37 3.68
C ALA A 168 4.92 -12.84 3.18
N TRP A 169 4.92 -11.71 2.45
CA TRP A 169 6.16 -11.10 1.94
C TRP A 169 6.94 -10.35 3.02
N VAL A 170 6.27 -9.71 3.97
CA VAL A 170 6.90 -9.06 5.13
C VAL A 170 7.61 -10.10 5.97
N ASP A 171 6.93 -11.18 6.37
CA ASP A 171 7.54 -12.28 7.14
C ASP A 171 8.74 -12.92 6.43
N ALA A 172 8.62 -13.16 5.12
CA ALA A 172 9.73 -13.70 4.33
C ALA A 172 10.91 -12.72 4.25
N CYS A 173 10.63 -11.43 4.11
CA CYS A 173 11.65 -10.39 4.06
C CYS A 173 12.39 -10.27 5.40
N GLU A 174 11.68 -10.25 6.50
CA GLU A 174 12.26 -10.19 7.85
C GLU A 174 13.18 -11.37 8.12
N LYS A 175 12.72 -12.60 7.83
CA LYS A 175 13.55 -13.82 7.97
C LYS A 175 14.82 -13.77 7.12
N ASN A 176 14.70 -13.36 5.86
CA ASN A 176 15.86 -13.26 4.98
C ASN A 176 16.82 -12.16 5.43
N LEU A 177 16.29 -11.05 5.93
CA LEU A 177 17.09 -9.94 6.42
C LEU A 177 17.86 -10.30 7.69
N GLU A 178 17.21 -10.98 8.64
CA GLU A 178 17.86 -11.50 9.85
C GLU A 178 18.98 -12.50 9.53
N ALA A 179 18.67 -13.47 8.65
CA ALA A 179 19.66 -14.48 8.24
C ALA A 179 20.85 -13.85 7.50
N TRP A 180 20.59 -12.86 6.64
CA TRP A 180 21.62 -12.12 5.93
C TRP A 180 22.49 -11.27 6.86
N ASP A 181 21.89 -10.57 7.82
CA ASP A 181 22.63 -9.76 8.82
C ASP A 181 23.45 -10.65 9.76
N ALA A 182 22.93 -11.81 10.15
CA ALA A 182 23.70 -12.80 10.93
C ALA A 182 24.92 -13.32 10.14
N LYS A 183 24.74 -13.66 8.86
CA LYS A 183 25.83 -14.09 7.97
C LYS A 183 26.88 -13.00 7.78
N ARG A 184 26.47 -11.75 7.63
CA ARG A 184 27.36 -10.58 7.54
C ARG A 184 28.22 -10.42 8.79
N ARG A 185 27.59 -10.51 9.99
CA ARG A 185 28.31 -10.39 11.27
C ARG A 185 29.29 -11.54 11.52
N ALA A 186 28.98 -12.74 11.03
CA ALA A 186 29.87 -13.91 11.16
C ALA A 186 31.06 -13.86 10.19
N GLY A 187 30.96 -13.11 9.10
CA GLY A 187 32.03 -12.94 8.12
C GLY A 187 32.92 -11.70 8.31
N ALA A 188 32.56 -10.83 9.26
CA ALA A 188 33.34 -9.65 9.65
C ALA A 188 34.23 -9.96 10.84
#